data_fb7f8046c647c16782869bab292ec747
#
_entry.id   fb7f8046c647c16782869bab292ec747
#
_cell.length_a   1.000
_cell.length_b   1.000
_cell.length_c   1.000
_cell.angle_alpha   90.00
_cell.angle_beta   90.00
_cell.angle_gamma   90.00
#
_symmetry.space_group_name_H-M   'P 1'
#
loop_
_entity.id
_entity.type
_entity.pdbx_description
1 polymer ?
#
loop_
_entity_poly.entity_id
_entity_poly.type
_entity_poly.pdbx_seq_one_letter_code
_entity_poly.pdbx_strand_id
1 'polypeptide(L)'
;LTWQSTLHLYFDHTADAAKTRLYHRAHTGALVVQRALYPEPDHQAGICHIYVLYPPAGIADDDRLTLEYKLEANSHAVITTPGAGKWYGQRQAQRQAHYGEAQKCGKSSQPIDSSSSTLLDKRLLSATVEAVQHISAYLDDHAILEWLPQESIYYDHSVSNATNRFYLTQTASLLTWDIAVFGRQAYRETFAHGHYANRLEIWRDNVLLVKEHTAQQADTRWFTSVLGLNNQHVHGSFWAIPSIDTIQAELKNNPLKLGQYLDETISEIRSLIDKHSLPIYCTHNYQGINCRYLGSDVRACFEAFYQARELIRRKWYALEPHRPRIWDT
;
A
#
# COMPACT_ATOMS: atom_id res chain seq x y z
N LEU A 1 -15.79 -11.27 17.40
CA LEU A 1 -14.54 -10.81 18.05
C LEU A 1 -13.88 -9.83 17.12
N THR A 2 -13.73 -8.59 17.56
CA THR A 2 -12.97 -7.53 16.89
C THR A 2 -11.51 -7.63 17.27
N TRP A 3 -10.62 -7.62 16.31
CA TRP A 3 -9.18 -7.57 16.55
C TRP A 3 -8.70 -6.12 16.57
N GLN A 4 -8.14 -5.70 17.68
CA GLN A 4 -7.37 -4.47 17.75
C GLN A 4 -5.90 -4.84 17.87
N SER A 5 -5.10 -4.45 16.87
CA SER A 5 -3.70 -4.82 16.81
C SER A 5 -2.85 -3.59 16.56
N THR A 6 -1.77 -3.46 17.31
CA THR A 6 -0.78 -2.39 17.12
C THR A 6 0.59 -2.98 16.88
N LEU A 7 1.41 -2.25 16.12
CA LEU A 7 2.81 -2.60 15.88
C LEU A 7 3.65 -1.32 15.84
N HIS A 8 4.68 -1.25 16.68
CA HIS A 8 5.63 -0.15 16.73
C HIS A 8 7.04 -0.69 16.43
N LEU A 9 7.69 -0.14 15.40
CA LEU A 9 9.03 -0.53 14.97
C LEU A 9 9.89 0.73 14.88
N TYR A 10 10.96 0.80 15.70
CA TYR A 10 11.87 1.95 15.72
C TYR A 10 13.27 1.48 15.36
N PHE A 11 13.89 2.22 14.44
CA PHE A 11 15.17 1.91 13.85
C PHE A 11 16.17 3.01 14.16
N ASP A 12 17.40 2.63 14.50
CA ASP A 12 18.53 3.51 14.61
C ASP A 12 19.66 3.06 13.67
N HIS A 13 20.62 3.93 13.45
CA HIS A 13 21.85 3.60 12.73
C HIS A 13 23.02 3.54 13.69
N THR A 14 23.70 2.40 13.75
CA THR A 14 24.91 2.23 14.58
C THR A 14 26.15 2.53 13.75
N ALA A 15 26.85 3.61 14.05
CA ALA A 15 28.04 4.06 13.29
C ALA A 15 29.15 3.00 13.28
N ASP A 16 29.40 2.33 14.41
CA ASP A 16 30.45 1.32 14.56
C ASP A 16 30.27 0.13 13.63
N ALA A 17 29.02 -0.24 13.32
CA ALA A 17 28.69 -1.35 12.45
C ALA A 17 28.20 -0.93 11.05
N ALA A 18 28.09 0.37 10.80
CA ALA A 18 27.47 0.94 9.59
C ALA A 18 26.13 0.25 9.25
N LYS A 19 25.27 0.08 10.26
CA LYS A 19 24.13 -0.84 10.18
C LYS A 19 22.89 -0.24 10.82
N THR A 20 21.76 -0.35 10.13
CA THR A 20 20.44 -0.07 10.68
C THR A 20 20.01 -1.18 11.62
N ARG A 21 19.62 -0.83 12.84
CA ARG A 21 19.18 -1.77 13.86
C ARG A 21 17.72 -1.50 14.21
N LEU A 22 16.91 -2.56 14.29
CA LEU A 22 15.59 -2.49 14.94
C LEU A 22 15.82 -2.53 16.45
N TYR A 23 15.84 -1.36 17.12
CA TYR A 23 16.15 -1.27 18.53
C TYR A 23 14.90 -1.34 19.42
N HIS A 24 13.74 -0.99 18.87
CA HIS A 24 12.46 -1.09 19.59
C HIS A 24 11.43 -1.84 18.75
N ARG A 25 10.80 -2.83 19.36
CA ARG A 25 9.72 -3.60 18.80
C ARG A 25 8.66 -3.84 19.86
N ALA A 26 7.48 -3.26 19.67
CA ALA A 26 6.33 -3.50 20.54
C ALA A 26 5.10 -3.82 19.68
N HIS A 27 4.27 -4.73 20.14
CA HIS A 27 3.02 -5.06 19.46
C HIS A 27 1.95 -5.49 20.45
N THR A 28 0.68 -5.30 20.05
CA THR A 28 -0.49 -5.87 20.71
C THR A 28 -1.35 -6.59 19.69
N GLY A 29 -2.18 -7.51 20.15
CA GLY A 29 -3.06 -8.26 19.27
C GLY A 29 -2.28 -9.20 18.34
N ALA A 30 -2.73 -9.29 17.09
CA ALA A 30 -2.24 -10.30 16.15
C ALA A 30 -1.11 -9.82 15.22
N LEU A 31 -0.80 -8.52 15.18
CA LEU A 31 0.32 -8.02 14.38
C LEU A 31 1.65 -8.44 15.01
N VAL A 32 2.52 -9.05 14.20
CA VAL A 32 3.85 -9.48 14.63
C VAL A 32 4.88 -9.24 13.53
N VAL A 33 6.15 -9.23 13.89
CA VAL A 33 7.27 -9.24 12.96
C VAL A 33 8.24 -10.36 13.32
N GLN A 34 8.91 -10.88 12.33
CA GLN A 34 10.05 -11.77 12.52
C GLN A 34 11.27 -10.99 13.03
N ARG A 35 12.39 -11.67 13.23
CA ARG A 35 13.66 -11.00 13.52
C ARG A 35 14.07 -10.09 12.36
N ALA A 36 14.83 -9.05 12.65
CA ALA A 36 15.50 -8.24 11.64
C ALA A 36 16.45 -9.10 10.81
N LEU A 37 16.40 -8.94 9.49
CA LEU A 37 17.20 -9.66 8.52
C LEU A 37 18.10 -8.67 7.76
N TYR A 38 19.23 -9.15 7.27
CA TYR A 38 20.22 -8.37 6.51
C TYR A 38 20.66 -9.18 5.30
N PRO A 39 19.80 -9.35 4.31
CA PRO A 39 20.05 -10.26 3.20
C PRO A 39 20.84 -9.64 2.05
N GLU A 40 21.12 -8.33 2.11
CA GLU A 40 21.80 -7.63 1.04
C GLU A 40 23.31 -7.92 1.01
N PRO A 41 24.01 -7.72 -0.13
CA PRO A 41 25.45 -7.97 -0.26
C PRO A 41 26.29 -7.16 0.76
N ASP A 42 27.52 -7.60 1.03
CA ASP A 42 28.39 -7.03 2.08
C ASP A 42 28.54 -5.52 2.04
N HIS A 43 28.64 -4.93 0.87
CA HIS A 43 28.77 -3.46 0.70
C HIS A 43 27.48 -2.67 1.01
N GLN A 44 26.36 -3.34 1.17
CA GLN A 44 25.06 -2.79 1.59
C GLN A 44 24.41 -3.62 2.70
N ALA A 45 25.20 -4.42 3.41
CA ALA A 45 24.73 -5.34 4.46
C ALA A 45 24.10 -4.62 5.68
N GLY A 46 24.23 -3.31 5.76
CA GLY A 46 23.63 -2.46 6.81
C GLY A 46 22.13 -2.23 6.67
N ILE A 47 21.50 -2.59 5.55
CA ILE A 47 20.08 -2.37 5.29
C ILE A 47 19.22 -3.39 6.06
N CYS A 48 18.29 -2.90 6.88
CA CYS A 48 17.44 -3.74 7.74
C CYS A 48 16.17 -4.16 7.03
N HIS A 49 15.94 -5.46 6.85
CA HIS A 49 14.72 -6.02 6.28
C HIS A 49 13.79 -6.54 7.36
N ILE A 50 12.51 -6.16 7.31
CA ILE A 50 11.46 -6.58 8.24
C ILE A 50 10.27 -7.14 7.46
N TYR A 51 9.75 -8.27 7.93
CA TYR A 51 8.53 -8.89 7.41
C TYR A 51 7.42 -8.74 8.43
N VAL A 52 6.38 -7.97 8.07
CA VAL A 52 5.19 -7.76 8.90
C VAL A 52 4.19 -8.88 8.63
N LEU A 53 3.77 -9.56 9.68
CA LEU A 53 2.81 -10.66 9.60
C LEU A 53 1.52 -10.30 10.35
N TYR A 54 0.41 -10.75 9.78
CA TYR A 54 -0.89 -10.75 10.43
C TYR A 54 -1.47 -12.17 10.40
N PRO A 55 -1.16 -13.01 11.40
CA PRO A 55 -1.55 -14.43 11.43
C PRO A 55 -3.02 -14.77 11.20
N PRO A 56 -4.01 -13.90 11.54
CA PRO A 56 -5.40 -14.14 11.15
C PRO A 56 -5.65 -14.22 9.63
N ALA A 57 -4.63 -13.93 8.82
CA ALA A 57 -4.61 -14.05 7.37
C ALA A 57 -5.58 -13.12 6.61
N GLY A 58 -6.14 -12.12 7.28
CA GLY A 58 -6.95 -11.08 6.63
C GLY A 58 -7.73 -10.24 7.65
N ILE A 59 -8.11 -9.05 7.23
CA ILE A 59 -8.78 -8.02 8.02
C ILE A 59 -10.28 -8.15 7.74
N ALA A 60 -11.11 -8.18 8.75
CA ALA A 60 -12.55 -8.41 8.62
C ALA A 60 -13.35 -7.54 9.60
N ASP A 61 -14.61 -7.31 9.24
CA ASP A 61 -15.59 -6.60 10.06
C ASP A 61 -15.05 -5.27 10.62
N ASP A 62 -14.92 -5.14 11.95
CA ASP A 62 -14.44 -3.97 12.67
C ASP A 62 -12.98 -4.10 13.15
N ASP A 63 -12.19 -4.96 12.53
CA ASP A 63 -10.76 -5.08 12.83
C ASP A 63 -10.03 -3.76 12.64
N ARG A 64 -9.15 -3.43 13.60
CA ARG A 64 -8.35 -2.21 13.56
C ARG A 64 -6.88 -2.54 13.71
N LEU A 65 -6.10 -2.17 12.69
CA LEU A 65 -4.67 -2.36 12.63
C LEU A 65 -3.97 -1.00 12.63
N THR A 66 -3.08 -0.79 13.57
CA THR A 66 -2.27 0.44 13.64
C THR A 66 -0.79 0.08 13.62
N LEU A 67 -0.06 0.61 12.65
CA LEU A 67 1.37 0.38 12.48
C LEU A 67 2.09 1.73 12.55
N GLU A 68 3.12 1.81 13.37
CA GLU A 68 3.98 2.98 13.48
C GLU A 68 5.44 2.59 13.25
N TYR A 69 6.10 3.32 12.36
CA TYR A 69 7.51 3.17 12.07
C TYR A 69 8.25 4.47 12.38
N LYS A 70 9.37 4.37 13.06
CA LYS A 70 10.29 5.50 13.29
C LYS A 70 11.68 5.13 12.83
N LEU A 71 12.22 5.92 11.94
CA LEU A 71 13.55 5.75 11.42
C LEU A 71 14.39 6.95 11.87
N GLU A 72 15.31 6.71 12.80
CA GLU A 72 16.28 7.73 13.20
C GLU A 72 17.28 7.99 12.09
N ALA A 73 18.04 9.07 12.23
CA ALA A 73 18.95 9.56 11.21
C ALA A 73 19.89 8.47 10.66
N ASN A 74 20.09 8.48 9.34
CA ASN A 74 20.91 7.54 8.57
C ASN A 74 20.41 6.07 8.56
N SER A 75 19.23 5.80 9.07
CA SER A 75 18.64 4.45 9.02
C SER A 75 18.13 4.10 7.63
N HIS A 76 18.29 2.84 7.20
CA HIS A 76 17.69 2.32 5.98
C HIS A 76 16.93 1.02 6.29
N ALA A 77 15.62 1.05 6.15
CA ALA A 77 14.77 -0.12 6.39
C ALA A 77 13.92 -0.46 5.17
N VAL A 78 13.87 -1.75 4.84
CA VAL A 78 12.95 -2.35 3.87
C VAL A 78 11.90 -3.12 4.66
N ILE A 79 10.66 -2.66 4.61
CA ILE A 79 9.54 -3.29 5.32
C ILE A 79 8.54 -3.81 4.29
N THR A 80 8.18 -5.09 4.38
CA THR A 80 7.26 -5.75 3.46
C THR A 80 6.39 -6.77 4.18
N THR A 81 5.46 -7.38 3.45
CA THR A 81 4.62 -8.48 3.93
C THR A 81 4.97 -9.79 3.20
N PRO A 82 4.81 -10.96 3.84
CA PRO A 82 5.15 -12.25 3.22
C PRO A 82 4.14 -12.72 2.17
N GLY A 83 2.98 -12.11 2.12
CA GLY A 83 1.91 -12.47 1.18
C GLY A 83 0.85 -11.38 1.12
N ALA A 84 -0.14 -11.58 0.25
CA ALA A 84 -1.24 -10.67 0.02
C ALA A 84 -2.00 -10.32 1.31
N GLY A 85 -2.24 -9.03 1.51
CA GLY A 85 -3.25 -8.54 2.46
C GLY A 85 -4.65 -8.91 1.97
N LYS A 86 -5.52 -9.37 2.86
CA LYS A 86 -6.88 -9.77 2.49
C LYS A 86 -7.87 -8.96 3.31
N TRP A 87 -8.83 -8.33 2.62
CA TRP A 87 -9.93 -7.61 3.22
C TRP A 87 -11.20 -8.41 3.01
N TYR A 88 -11.64 -9.08 4.07
CA TYR A 88 -12.77 -10.01 3.96
C TYR A 88 -14.11 -9.27 3.95
N GLY A 89 -15.07 -9.84 3.24
CA GLY A 89 -16.46 -9.41 3.26
C GLY A 89 -17.12 -9.60 4.63
N GLN A 90 -18.07 -8.75 4.95
CA GLN A 90 -18.75 -8.76 6.25
C GLN A 90 -19.52 -10.06 6.48
N ARG A 91 -19.30 -10.69 7.61
CA ARG A 91 -19.99 -11.95 8.01
C ARG A 91 -21.50 -11.79 8.16
N GLN A 92 -21.97 -10.59 8.49
CA GLN A 92 -23.42 -10.33 8.64
C GLN A 92 -24.16 -10.35 7.29
N ALA A 93 -23.54 -9.86 6.22
CA ALA A 93 -24.16 -9.90 4.88
C ALA A 93 -24.36 -11.35 4.40
N GLN A 94 -23.42 -12.24 4.67
CA GLN A 94 -23.54 -13.66 4.35
C GLN A 94 -24.65 -14.36 5.15
N ARG A 95 -24.81 -14.03 6.44
CA ARG A 95 -25.90 -14.59 7.27
C ARG A 95 -27.28 -14.14 6.80
N GLN A 96 -27.44 -12.88 6.39
CA GLN A 96 -28.72 -12.36 5.90
C GLN A 96 -29.09 -12.92 4.51
N ALA A 97 -28.12 -13.14 3.63
CA ALA A 97 -28.36 -13.81 2.35
C ALA A 97 -28.91 -15.25 2.55
N HIS A 98 -28.28 -16.02 3.45
CA HIS A 98 -28.78 -17.38 3.79
C HIS A 98 -30.14 -17.37 4.47
N TYR A 99 -30.44 -16.37 5.32
CA TYR A 99 -31.78 -16.25 5.93
C TYR A 99 -32.84 -15.82 4.91
N GLY A 100 -32.49 -14.96 3.95
CA GLY A 100 -33.38 -14.53 2.88
C GLY A 100 -33.71 -15.65 1.90
N GLU A 101 -32.80 -16.56 1.61
CA GLU A 101 -33.02 -17.74 0.77
C GLU A 101 -33.87 -18.82 1.52
N ALA A 102 -33.65 -19.02 2.82
CA ALA A 102 -34.44 -19.95 3.63
C ALA A 102 -35.89 -19.50 3.78
N GLN A 103 -36.19 -18.21 3.80
CA GLN A 103 -37.57 -17.69 3.83
C GLN A 103 -38.26 -17.75 2.47
N LYS A 104 -37.55 -17.73 1.35
CA LYS A 104 -38.17 -17.90 0.01
C LYS A 104 -38.63 -19.33 -0.27
N CYS A 105 -38.21 -20.32 0.52
CA CYS A 105 -38.61 -21.71 0.39
C CYS A 105 -39.89 -22.06 1.18
N GLY A 106 -40.44 -21.14 1.96
CA GLY A 106 -41.63 -21.35 2.82
C GLY A 106 -42.74 -20.32 2.60
N LYS A 107 -43.62 -20.59 1.65
CA LYS A 107 -45.03 -20.14 1.45
C LYS A 107 -45.46 -18.72 1.85
N SER A 108 -46.08 -18.12 0.87
CA SER A 108 -47.31 -17.27 0.80
C SER A 108 -47.12 -15.78 0.55
N SER A 109 -47.75 -15.46 -0.54
CA SER A 109 -48.11 -14.19 -1.15
C SER A 109 -48.65 -13.09 -0.21
N GLN A 110 -47.95 -11.97 -0.12
CA GLN A 110 -48.53 -10.60 -0.08
C GLN A 110 -47.56 -9.60 -0.67
N PRO A 111 -47.98 -8.56 -1.42
CA PRO A 111 -47.12 -7.61 -2.04
C PRO A 111 -46.55 -6.67 -0.98
N ILE A 112 -45.20 -6.62 -0.87
CA ILE A 112 -44.50 -5.67 -0.01
C ILE A 112 -44.31 -4.39 -0.81
N ASP A 113 -44.81 -3.30 -0.25
CA ASP A 113 -44.73 -1.93 -0.75
C ASP A 113 -43.29 -1.53 -1.02
N SER A 114 -42.98 -1.00 -2.23
CA SER A 114 -41.64 -0.66 -2.72
C SER A 114 -40.98 0.51 -1.98
N SER A 115 -41.67 1.15 -1.04
CA SER A 115 -41.14 2.27 -0.22
C SER A 115 -40.35 1.82 1.01
N SER A 116 -40.49 0.55 1.44
CA SER A 116 -39.80 0.02 2.63
C SER A 116 -38.38 -0.50 2.35
N SER A 117 -38.05 -0.88 1.10
CA SER A 117 -36.72 -1.40 0.75
C SER A 117 -35.64 -0.31 0.84
N THR A 118 -35.95 0.92 0.41
CA THR A 118 -34.99 2.04 0.40
C THR A 118 -34.62 2.54 1.81
N LEU A 119 -35.51 2.36 2.79
CA LEU A 119 -35.26 2.74 4.19
C LEU A 119 -34.52 1.64 4.96
N LEU A 120 -34.76 0.36 4.58
CA LEU A 120 -34.01 -0.78 5.12
C LEU A 120 -32.56 -0.75 4.63
N ASP A 121 -32.31 -0.46 3.36
CA ASP A 121 -30.96 -0.33 2.79
C ASP A 121 -30.17 0.84 3.43
N LYS A 122 -30.83 1.98 3.68
CA LYS A 122 -30.20 3.09 4.39
C LYS A 122 -29.91 2.80 5.88
N ARG A 123 -30.73 1.98 6.54
CA ARG A 123 -30.47 1.53 7.91
C ARG A 123 -29.41 0.43 7.98
N LEU A 124 -29.29 -0.41 6.98
CA LEU A 124 -28.24 -1.42 6.84
C LEU A 124 -26.87 -0.74 6.58
N LEU A 125 -26.82 0.32 5.77
CA LEU A 125 -25.61 1.13 5.56
C LEU A 125 -25.15 1.87 6.84
N SER A 126 -26.04 2.19 7.75
CA SER A 126 -25.69 2.80 9.06
C SER A 126 -25.12 1.82 10.08
N ALA A 127 -25.12 0.53 9.80
CA ALA A 127 -24.60 -0.55 10.65
C ALA A 127 -23.42 -1.30 10.00
N THR A 128 -22.89 -0.83 8.87
CA THR A 128 -21.70 -1.45 8.27
C THR A 128 -20.47 -1.09 9.09
N VAL A 129 -19.85 -2.11 9.65
CA VAL A 129 -18.64 -1.97 10.46
C VAL A 129 -17.45 -1.99 9.52
N GLU A 130 -16.60 -0.97 9.61
CA GLU A 130 -15.48 -0.75 8.71
C GLU A 130 -14.20 -1.40 9.27
N ALA A 131 -13.54 -2.22 8.47
CA ALA A 131 -12.21 -2.71 8.73
C ALA A 131 -11.19 -1.59 8.45
N VAL A 132 -10.31 -1.32 9.41
CA VAL A 132 -9.42 -0.16 9.38
C VAL A 132 -7.96 -0.55 9.48
N GLN A 133 -7.12 0.01 8.61
CA GLN A 133 -5.67 -0.05 8.74
C GLN A 133 -5.07 1.34 8.68
N HIS A 134 -4.29 1.70 9.70
CA HIS A 134 -3.52 2.95 9.74
C HIS A 134 -2.04 2.63 9.81
N ILE A 135 -1.28 3.21 8.90
CA ILE A 135 0.18 3.18 8.90
C ILE A 135 0.68 4.61 9.01
N SER A 136 1.60 4.85 9.93
CA SER A 136 2.30 6.12 10.07
C SER A 136 3.81 5.85 10.14
N ALA A 137 4.60 6.58 9.37
CA ALA A 137 6.05 6.49 9.42
C ALA A 137 6.68 7.88 9.56
N TYR A 138 7.68 7.97 10.42
CA TYR A 138 8.44 9.18 10.72
C TYR A 138 9.90 8.93 10.37
N LEU A 139 10.44 9.73 9.46
CA LEU A 139 11.76 9.58 8.91
C LEU A 139 12.61 10.80 9.22
N ASP A 140 13.64 10.60 10.01
CA ASP A 140 14.64 11.63 10.35
C ASP A 140 15.67 11.83 9.22
N ASP A 141 16.64 12.70 9.44
CA ASP A 141 17.63 13.09 8.44
C ASP A 141 18.38 11.91 7.85
N HIS A 142 18.45 11.88 6.53
CA HIS A 142 19.10 10.83 5.72
C HIS A 142 18.50 9.42 5.93
N ALA A 143 17.34 9.30 6.61
CA ALA A 143 16.66 8.04 6.73
C ALA A 143 16.01 7.62 5.40
N ILE A 144 16.04 6.33 5.09
CA ILE A 144 15.42 5.74 3.89
C ILE A 144 14.43 4.67 4.35
N LEU A 145 13.17 4.84 3.98
CA LEU A 145 12.15 3.81 4.15
C LEU A 145 11.73 3.26 2.80
N GLU A 146 11.75 1.95 2.67
CA GLU A 146 11.11 1.23 1.59
C GLU A 146 9.92 0.45 2.18
N TRP A 147 8.69 1.01 2.09
CA TRP A 147 7.45 0.33 2.47
C TRP A 147 6.81 -0.31 1.24
N LEU A 148 7.00 -1.62 1.10
CA LEU A 148 6.76 -2.37 -0.13
C LEU A 148 5.93 -3.64 0.18
N PRO A 149 4.67 -3.52 0.61
CA PRO A 149 3.82 -4.67 0.91
C PRO A 149 3.48 -5.46 -0.36
N GLN A 150 3.12 -6.73 -0.21
CA GLN A 150 2.41 -7.47 -1.24
C GLN A 150 1.04 -6.82 -1.51
N GLU A 151 0.34 -7.29 -2.55
CA GLU A 151 -0.96 -6.74 -2.91
C GLU A 151 -2.01 -6.87 -1.79
N SER A 152 -2.99 -5.99 -1.82
CA SER A 152 -4.20 -6.02 -0.99
C SER A 152 -5.39 -6.51 -1.82
N ILE A 153 -5.99 -7.64 -1.46
CA ILE A 153 -7.14 -8.23 -2.14
C ILE A 153 -8.41 -7.85 -1.38
N TYR A 154 -9.27 -7.10 -2.03
CA TYR A 154 -10.58 -6.67 -1.51
C TYR A 154 -11.65 -7.66 -1.98
N TYR A 155 -12.15 -8.49 -1.06
CA TYR A 155 -13.17 -9.49 -1.32
C TYR A 155 -14.53 -8.81 -1.49
N ASP A 156 -15.45 -9.45 -2.19
CA ASP A 156 -16.81 -8.94 -2.27
C ASP A 156 -17.43 -8.75 -0.86
N HIS A 157 -18.22 -7.73 -0.69
CA HIS A 157 -18.79 -7.27 0.58
C HIS A 157 -17.77 -6.74 1.61
N SER A 158 -16.49 -6.53 1.27
CA SER A 158 -15.58 -5.88 2.21
C SER A 158 -15.89 -4.38 2.35
N VAL A 159 -15.77 -3.88 3.58
CA VAL A 159 -15.84 -2.45 3.89
C VAL A 159 -14.52 -2.05 4.52
N SER A 160 -13.69 -1.38 3.74
CA SER A 160 -12.29 -1.16 4.06
C SER A 160 -11.92 0.32 4.08
N ASN A 161 -11.04 0.67 5.01
CA ASN A 161 -10.44 2.00 5.14
C ASN A 161 -8.95 1.88 5.46
N ALA A 162 -8.11 2.04 4.45
CA ALA A 162 -6.67 2.05 4.60
C ALA A 162 -6.14 3.49 4.58
N THR A 163 -5.24 3.83 5.49
CA THR A 163 -4.57 5.13 5.51
C THR A 163 -3.09 4.95 5.73
N ASN A 164 -2.28 5.49 4.84
CA ASN A 164 -0.83 5.50 4.91
C ASN A 164 -0.34 6.95 5.01
N ARG A 165 0.41 7.30 6.05
CA ARG A 165 0.99 8.63 6.26
C ARG A 165 2.48 8.52 6.47
N PHE A 166 3.24 9.28 5.71
CA PHE A 166 4.68 9.34 5.79
C PHE A 166 5.13 10.77 6.05
N TYR A 167 5.93 10.95 7.09
CA TYR A 167 6.46 12.23 7.53
C TYR A 167 7.98 12.22 7.38
N LEU A 168 8.50 13.05 6.50
CA LEU A 168 9.89 13.10 6.10
C LEU A 168 10.51 14.44 6.50
N THR A 169 11.79 14.41 6.96
CA THR A 169 12.64 15.60 6.96
C THR A 169 13.12 15.91 5.55
N GLN A 170 13.85 17.01 5.35
CA GLN A 170 14.36 17.43 4.04
C GLN A 170 15.24 16.37 3.38
N THR A 171 16.04 15.69 4.17
CA THR A 171 17.05 14.75 3.69
C THR A 171 16.60 13.29 3.72
N ALA A 172 15.39 13.02 4.21
CA ALA A 172 14.80 11.68 4.21
C ALA A 172 14.28 11.27 2.83
N SER A 173 14.25 9.97 2.56
CA SER A 173 13.77 9.37 1.31
C SER A 173 12.73 8.31 1.57
N LEU A 174 11.80 8.16 0.62
CA LEU A 174 10.72 7.16 0.70
C LEU A 174 10.53 6.46 -0.64
N LEU A 175 10.47 5.13 -0.61
CA LEU A 175 9.90 4.30 -1.67
C LEU A 175 8.68 3.59 -1.08
N THR A 176 7.52 3.75 -1.70
CA THR A 176 6.30 3.09 -1.22
C THR A 176 5.38 2.74 -2.37
N TRP A 177 4.78 1.57 -2.31
CA TRP A 177 3.71 1.21 -3.23
C TRP A 177 2.48 0.66 -2.52
N ASP A 178 1.36 0.73 -3.24
CA ASP A 178 0.11 0.07 -2.91
C ASP A 178 -0.44 -0.60 -4.18
N ILE A 179 -0.82 -1.87 -4.06
CA ILE A 179 -1.39 -2.66 -5.15
C ILE A 179 -2.73 -3.20 -4.67
N ALA A 180 -3.81 -2.67 -5.20
CA ALA A 180 -5.17 -3.07 -4.89
C ALA A 180 -5.69 -4.07 -5.93
N VAL A 181 -6.27 -5.17 -5.47
CA VAL A 181 -6.93 -6.19 -6.31
C VAL A 181 -8.38 -6.30 -5.87
N PHE A 182 -9.32 -6.05 -6.79
CA PHE A 182 -10.74 -6.07 -6.53
C PHE A 182 -11.37 -7.40 -6.93
N GLY A 183 -11.86 -8.14 -5.92
CA GLY A 183 -12.38 -9.50 -6.07
C GLY A 183 -11.30 -10.57 -6.16
N ARG A 184 -11.70 -11.83 -6.01
CA ARG A 184 -10.84 -13.01 -6.13
C ARG A 184 -10.92 -13.60 -7.53
N GLN A 185 -10.12 -13.12 -8.44
CA GLN A 185 -10.20 -13.49 -9.87
C GLN A 185 -10.07 -14.99 -10.12
N ALA A 186 -9.21 -15.68 -9.36
CA ALA A 186 -9.06 -17.14 -9.44
C ALA A 186 -10.37 -17.91 -9.07
N TYR A 187 -11.26 -17.29 -8.32
CA TYR A 187 -12.57 -17.84 -7.93
C TYR A 187 -13.72 -17.20 -8.72
N ARG A 188 -13.44 -16.40 -9.76
CA ARG A 188 -14.43 -15.63 -10.54
C ARG A 188 -15.30 -14.72 -9.67
N GLU A 189 -14.79 -14.29 -8.54
CA GLU A 189 -15.43 -13.31 -7.67
C GLU A 189 -15.05 -11.90 -8.12
N THR A 190 -16.05 -11.05 -8.27
CA THR A 190 -15.88 -9.62 -8.52
C THR A 190 -16.16 -8.84 -7.25
N PHE A 191 -15.65 -7.63 -7.15
CA PHE A 191 -16.01 -6.68 -6.08
C PHE A 191 -17.29 -5.94 -6.48
N ALA A 192 -18.44 -6.63 -6.31
CA ALA A 192 -19.76 -6.12 -6.70
C ALA A 192 -20.47 -5.36 -5.56
N HIS A 193 -20.12 -5.64 -4.33
CA HIS A 193 -20.68 -5.01 -3.13
C HIS A 193 -19.57 -4.60 -2.19
N GLY A 194 -19.82 -3.61 -1.35
CA GLY A 194 -18.85 -3.15 -0.34
C GLY A 194 -18.36 -1.73 -0.57
N HIS A 195 -17.38 -1.34 0.22
CA HIS A 195 -16.77 -0.02 0.18
C HIS A 195 -15.25 -0.12 0.22
N TYR A 196 -14.60 0.56 -0.70
CA TYR A 196 -13.16 0.70 -0.74
C TYR A 196 -12.78 2.14 -0.41
N ALA A 197 -12.01 2.34 0.64
CA ALA A 197 -11.37 3.63 0.94
C ALA A 197 -9.88 3.44 1.14
N ASN A 198 -9.09 4.22 0.42
CA ASN A 198 -7.63 4.26 0.56
C ASN A 198 -7.15 5.70 0.53
N ARG A 199 -6.22 6.02 1.43
CA ARG A 199 -5.60 7.34 1.54
C ARG A 199 -4.09 7.19 1.68
N LEU A 200 -3.36 7.93 0.86
CA LEU A 200 -1.93 8.15 0.99
C LEU A 200 -1.65 9.64 1.22
N GLU A 201 -0.88 9.96 2.23
CA GLU A 201 -0.39 11.30 2.49
C GLU A 201 1.13 11.24 2.72
N ILE A 202 1.89 12.05 1.99
CA ILE A 202 3.35 12.19 2.16
C ILE A 202 3.64 13.63 2.49
N TRP A 203 4.27 13.86 3.62
CA TRP A 203 4.60 15.15 4.18
C TRP A 203 6.10 15.33 4.26
N ARG A 204 6.60 16.54 3.98
CA ARG A 204 8.00 16.92 4.22
C ARG A 204 8.04 18.23 4.98
N ASP A 205 8.68 18.25 6.17
CA ASP A 205 8.73 19.42 7.05
C ASP A 205 7.37 20.09 7.24
N ASN A 206 6.34 19.29 7.52
CA ASN A 206 4.95 19.71 7.68
C ASN A 206 4.27 20.27 6.41
N VAL A 207 4.91 20.17 5.23
CA VAL A 207 4.31 20.50 3.94
C VAL A 207 3.80 19.23 3.27
N LEU A 208 2.53 19.23 2.88
CA LEU A 208 1.92 18.10 2.17
C LEU A 208 2.43 18.05 0.72
N LEU A 209 3.22 17.03 0.37
CA LEU A 209 3.76 16.82 -0.97
C LEU A 209 2.82 16.03 -1.87
N VAL A 210 2.23 14.96 -1.31
CA VAL A 210 1.37 14.02 -2.02
C VAL A 210 0.14 13.73 -1.19
N LYS A 211 -1.02 13.77 -1.85
CA LYS A 211 -2.29 13.28 -1.31
C LYS A 211 -3.01 12.49 -2.39
N GLU A 212 -3.17 11.21 -2.17
CA GLU A 212 -4.08 10.36 -2.92
C GLU A 212 -5.24 9.96 -2.00
N HIS A 213 -6.45 10.01 -2.50
CA HIS A 213 -7.62 9.59 -1.74
C HIS A 213 -8.67 9.03 -2.69
N THR A 214 -9.01 7.79 -2.47
CA THR A 214 -10.12 7.11 -3.14
C THR A 214 -11.09 6.61 -2.08
N ALA A 215 -12.38 6.88 -2.26
CA ALA A 215 -13.45 6.34 -1.44
C ALA A 215 -14.64 6.04 -2.35
N GLN A 216 -14.93 4.76 -2.59
CA GLN A 216 -15.89 4.31 -3.58
C GLN A 216 -16.72 3.14 -3.08
N GLN A 217 -18.04 3.22 -3.29
CA GLN A 217 -18.90 2.05 -3.22
C GLN A 217 -18.68 1.18 -4.45
N ALA A 218 -18.82 -0.13 -4.31
CA ALA A 218 -18.55 -1.10 -5.37
C ALA A 218 -19.43 -0.93 -6.63
N ASP A 219 -20.65 -0.42 -6.47
CA ASP A 219 -21.62 -0.18 -7.55
C ASP A 219 -21.41 1.15 -8.30
N THR A 220 -20.38 1.94 -7.94
CA THR A 220 -20.15 3.23 -8.61
C THR A 220 -19.52 3.08 -9.98
N ARG A 221 -19.75 4.10 -10.83
CA ARG A 221 -19.14 4.17 -12.17
C ARG A 221 -17.60 4.23 -12.14
N TRP A 222 -16.99 4.47 -10.98
CA TRP A 222 -15.52 4.49 -10.87
C TRP A 222 -14.89 3.15 -11.30
N PHE A 223 -15.54 2.02 -11.03
CA PHE A 223 -15.03 0.69 -11.42
C PHE A 223 -15.14 0.43 -12.93
N THR A 224 -16.14 1.00 -13.60
CA THR A 224 -16.44 0.68 -15.01
C THR A 224 -16.02 1.78 -16.00
N SER A 225 -15.96 3.03 -15.56
CA SER A 225 -15.61 4.17 -16.40
C SER A 225 -14.15 4.16 -16.85
N VAL A 226 -13.89 4.60 -18.07
CA VAL A 226 -12.53 4.86 -18.59
C VAL A 226 -11.76 5.93 -17.80
N LEU A 227 -12.46 6.79 -17.06
CA LEU A 227 -11.86 7.77 -16.14
C LEU A 227 -11.58 7.20 -14.75
N GLY A 228 -11.97 5.97 -14.49
CA GLY A 228 -11.70 5.19 -13.28
C GLY A 228 -10.91 3.93 -13.60
N LEU A 229 -11.43 2.77 -13.18
CA LEU A 229 -10.73 1.50 -13.38
C LEU A 229 -11.00 0.81 -14.73
N ASN A 230 -11.90 1.33 -15.57
CA ASN A 230 -12.18 0.78 -16.90
C ASN A 230 -12.41 -0.75 -16.91
N ASN A 231 -13.16 -1.27 -15.95
CA ASN A 231 -13.38 -2.70 -15.73
C ASN A 231 -12.11 -3.51 -15.41
N GLN A 232 -10.99 -2.87 -15.13
CA GLN A 232 -9.80 -3.55 -14.64
C GLN A 232 -9.92 -3.80 -13.14
N HIS A 233 -9.32 -4.87 -12.65
CA HIS A 233 -9.43 -5.24 -11.24
C HIS A 233 -8.11 -5.14 -10.46
N VAL A 234 -7.04 -4.71 -11.11
CA VAL A 234 -5.77 -4.42 -10.45
C VAL A 234 -5.41 -2.96 -10.67
N HIS A 235 -5.21 -2.24 -9.58
CA HIS A 235 -4.74 -0.86 -9.58
C HIS A 235 -3.51 -0.74 -8.70
N GLY A 236 -2.44 -0.18 -9.24
CA GLY A 236 -1.20 0.04 -8.51
C GLY A 236 -0.75 1.50 -8.53
N SER A 237 -0.19 1.96 -7.41
CA SER A 237 0.46 3.26 -7.28
C SER A 237 1.80 3.07 -6.56
N PHE A 238 2.89 3.45 -7.20
CA PHE A 238 4.24 3.47 -6.62
C PHE A 238 4.76 4.89 -6.57
N TRP A 239 5.17 5.34 -5.39
CA TRP A 239 5.79 6.64 -5.15
C TRP A 239 7.24 6.49 -4.72
N ALA A 240 8.11 7.26 -5.34
CA ALA A 240 9.50 7.42 -4.97
C ALA A 240 9.77 8.91 -4.68
N ILE A 241 10.11 9.22 -3.43
CA ILE A 241 10.40 10.57 -2.94
C ILE A 241 11.88 10.64 -2.59
N PRO A 242 12.69 11.35 -3.37
CA PRO A 242 14.13 11.46 -3.12
C PRO A 242 14.43 12.35 -1.92
N SER A 243 15.58 12.15 -1.29
CA SER A 243 16.20 13.13 -0.41
C SER A 243 16.57 14.38 -1.21
N ILE A 244 16.48 15.55 -0.60
CA ILE A 244 16.98 16.77 -1.23
C ILE A 244 18.51 16.69 -1.43
N ASP A 245 19.25 16.08 -0.52
CA ASP A 245 20.71 15.92 -0.64
C ASP A 245 21.11 14.91 -1.72
N THR A 246 20.37 13.85 -1.94
CA THR A 246 20.60 12.91 -3.05
C THR A 246 20.60 13.65 -4.39
N ILE A 247 19.90 14.76 -4.44
CA ILE A 247 19.80 15.65 -5.61
C ILE A 247 20.82 16.79 -5.52
N GLN A 248 21.25 17.20 -4.33
CA GLN A 248 22.03 18.42 -4.09
C GLN A 248 23.53 18.27 -4.28
N ALA A 249 24.10 17.07 -4.35
CA ALA A 249 25.52 16.95 -4.70
C ALA A 249 25.85 17.65 -6.03
N GLU A 250 24.87 17.71 -6.95
CA GLU A 250 24.99 18.42 -8.23
C GLU A 250 24.11 19.70 -8.34
N LEU A 251 23.16 19.92 -7.41
CA LEU A 251 22.02 20.83 -7.62
C LEU A 251 21.89 21.94 -6.57
N LYS A 252 22.92 22.20 -5.73
CA LYS A 252 22.84 23.26 -4.71
C LYS A 252 22.19 24.52 -5.27
N ASN A 253 20.98 24.84 -4.75
CA ASN A 253 20.25 26.10 -4.92
C ASN A 253 19.44 26.34 -6.21
N ASN A 254 19.07 25.32 -6.99
CA ASN A 254 18.19 25.57 -8.14
C ASN A 254 17.03 24.53 -8.25
N PRO A 255 15.76 24.88 -7.90
CA PRO A 255 14.60 23.98 -8.02
C PRO A 255 14.34 23.46 -9.44
N LEU A 256 14.75 24.22 -10.48
CA LEU A 256 14.59 23.81 -11.87
C LEU A 256 15.43 22.56 -12.21
N LYS A 257 16.54 22.38 -11.53
CA LYS A 257 17.38 21.20 -11.69
C LYS A 257 16.80 19.95 -11.04
N LEU A 258 15.98 20.08 -9.97
CA LEU A 258 15.26 18.94 -9.40
C LEU A 258 14.31 18.35 -10.43
N GLY A 259 13.55 19.19 -11.12
CA GLY A 259 12.69 18.76 -12.23
C GLY A 259 13.50 18.04 -13.30
N GLN A 260 14.62 18.59 -13.72
CA GLN A 260 15.50 17.97 -14.73
C GLN A 260 16.04 16.60 -14.29
N TYR A 261 16.47 16.46 -13.05
CA TYR A 261 16.95 15.18 -12.50
C TYR A 261 15.83 14.11 -12.44
N LEU A 262 14.63 14.53 -12.05
CA LEU A 262 13.47 13.63 -12.07
C LEU A 262 13.08 13.26 -13.52
N ASP A 263 13.15 14.20 -14.47
CA ASP A 263 12.91 13.93 -15.89
C ASP A 263 13.90 12.91 -16.46
N GLU A 264 15.19 13.00 -16.11
CA GLU A 264 16.20 12.02 -16.50
C GLU A 264 15.88 10.63 -15.93
N THR A 265 15.54 10.55 -14.64
CA THR A 265 15.17 9.29 -14.00
C THR A 265 13.90 8.69 -14.63
N ILE A 266 12.90 9.51 -14.92
CA ILE A 266 11.69 9.09 -15.61
C ILE A 266 11.99 8.60 -17.02
N SER A 267 12.87 9.28 -17.74
CA SER A 267 13.28 8.87 -19.09
C SER A 267 13.94 7.48 -19.08
N GLU A 268 14.77 7.20 -18.09
CA GLU A 268 15.35 5.87 -17.89
C GLU A 268 14.30 4.82 -17.52
N ILE A 269 13.34 5.15 -16.63
CA ILE A 269 12.23 4.25 -16.31
C ILE A 269 11.37 3.99 -17.55
N ARG A 270 11.06 5.00 -18.35
CA ARG A 270 10.30 4.84 -19.60
C ARG A 270 11.05 3.98 -20.62
N SER A 271 12.36 4.15 -20.74
CA SER A 271 13.19 3.27 -21.58
C SER A 271 13.16 1.82 -21.10
N LEU A 272 13.15 1.60 -19.79
CA LEU A 272 12.99 0.28 -19.19
C LEU A 272 11.58 -0.30 -19.47
N ILE A 273 10.54 0.53 -19.34
CA ILE A 273 9.15 0.18 -19.65
C ILE A 273 9.04 -0.27 -21.11
N ASP A 274 9.56 0.52 -22.04
CA ASP A 274 9.50 0.20 -23.49
C ASP A 274 10.29 -1.06 -23.82
N LYS A 275 11.50 -1.19 -23.28
CA LYS A 275 12.38 -2.35 -23.50
C LYS A 275 11.77 -3.67 -23.06
N HIS A 276 11.06 -3.67 -21.92
CA HIS A 276 10.49 -4.87 -21.31
C HIS A 276 8.97 -4.95 -21.47
N SER A 277 8.36 -4.01 -22.21
CA SER A 277 6.89 -3.91 -22.39
C SER A 277 6.13 -3.93 -21.07
N LEU A 278 6.64 -3.21 -20.07
CA LEU A 278 6.04 -3.16 -18.73
C LEU A 278 4.74 -2.34 -18.76
N PRO A 279 3.66 -2.83 -18.15
CA PRO A 279 2.34 -2.19 -18.26
C PRO A 279 2.14 -1.07 -17.22
N ILE A 280 3.12 -0.18 -17.06
CA ILE A 280 3.04 0.96 -16.14
C ILE A 280 3.25 2.29 -16.86
N TYR A 281 2.74 3.36 -16.24
CA TYR A 281 2.94 4.73 -16.66
C TYR A 281 3.69 5.50 -15.57
N CYS A 282 4.66 6.33 -15.95
CA CYS A 282 5.52 7.04 -15.02
C CYS A 282 5.48 8.55 -15.27
N THR A 283 5.37 9.32 -14.20
CA THR A 283 5.41 10.79 -14.20
C THR A 283 6.03 11.31 -12.90
N HIS A 284 6.20 12.63 -12.77
CA HIS A 284 6.57 13.28 -11.50
C HIS A 284 5.71 14.51 -11.22
N ASN A 285 5.72 14.96 -9.98
CA ASN A 285 5.03 16.17 -9.50
C ASN A 285 5.99 17.22 -8.92
N TYR A 286 7.24 17.28 -9.40
CA TYR A 286 8.35 18.11 -8.88
C TYR A 286 8.87 17.72 -7.47
N GLN A 287 8.23 16.80 -6.77
CA GLN A 287 8.62 16.35 -5.44
C GLN A 287 9.04 14.88 -5.42
N GLY A 288 8.55 14.11 -6.39
CA GLY A 288 8.81 12.70 -6.48
C GLY A 288 8.25 12.07 -7.76
N ILE A 289 8.63 10.83 -7.98
CA ILE A 289 8.20 10.01 -9.13
C ILE A 289 6.99 9.20 -8.72
N ASN A 290 5.99 9.14 -9.59
CA ASN A 290 4.84 8.26 -9.47
C ASN A 290 4.77 7.32 -10.67
N CYS A 291 4.74 6.01 -10.41
CA CYS A 291 4.41 5.00 -11.40
C CYS A 291 3.02 4.43 -11.10
N ARG A 292 2.20 4.27 -12.13
CA ARG A 292 0.83 3.75 -12.02
C ARG A 292 0.62 2.55 -12.91
N TYR A 293 -0.12 1.60 -12.36
CA TYR A 293 -0.60 0.43 -13.07
C TYR A 293 -2.12 0.39 -13.06
N LEU A 294 -2.70 -0.02 -14.19
CA LEU A 294 -4.10 -0.37 -14.30
C LEU A 294 -4.22 -1.56 -15.25
N GLY A 295 -4.77 -2.67 -14.77
CA GLY A 295 -4.86 -3.88 -15.57
C GLY A 295 -5.49 -5.06 -14.83
N SER A 296 -5.18 -6.26 -15.28
CA SER A 296 -5.75 -7.51 -14.77
C SER A 296 -4.71 -8.48 -14.20
N ASP A 297 -3.44 -8.15 -14.27
CA ASP A 297 -2.35 -9.03 -13.83
C ASP A 297 -1.56 -8.39 -12.67
N VAL A 298 -1.74 -8.93 -11.48
CA VAL A 298 -1.07 -8.45 -10.28
C VAL A 298 0.44 -8.72 -10.31
N ARG A 299 0.87 -9.82 -10.93
CA ARG A 299 2.30 -10.13 -11.05
C ARG A 299 2.99 -9.17 -12.00
N ALA A 300 2.34 -8.82 -13.12
CA ALA A 300 2.86 -7.81 -14.03
C ALA A 300 2.98 -6.43 -13.36
N CYS A 301 2.01 -6.05 -12.53
CA CYS A 301 2.08 -4.83 -11.71
C CYS A 301 3.28 -4.86 -10.76
N PHE A 302 3.40 -5.93 -9.99
CA PHE A 302 4.46 -6.09 -9.00
C PHE A 302 5.85 -6.08 -9.64
N GLU A 303 6.03 -6.85 -10.73
CA GLU A 303 7.31 -6.92 -11.44
C GLU A 303 7.70 -5.56 -12.05
N ALA A 304 6.73 -4.84 -12.61
CA ALA A 304 6.99 -3.51 -13.15
C ALA A 304 7.43 -2.50 -12.07
N PHE A 305 6.79 -2.53 -10.89
CA PHE A 305 7.19 -1.69 -9.77
C PHE A 305 8.55 -2.10 -9.20
N TYR A 306 8.82 -3.40 -9.13
CA TYR A 306 10.12 -3.91 -8.74
C TYR A 306 11.24 -3.41 -9.67
N GLN A 307 11.07 -3.51 -10.98
CA GLN A 307 12.04 -3.03 -11.95
C GLN A 307 12.28 -1.51 -11.84
N ALA A 308 11.22 -0.72 -11.65
CA ALA A 308 11.32 0.72 -11.43
C ALA A 308 12.06 1.03 -10.11
N ARG A 309 11.76 0.30 -9.03
CA ARG A 309 12.46 0.41 -7.75
C ARG A 309 13.96 0.14 -7.89
N GLU A 310 14.36 -0.93 -8.55
CA GLU A 310 15.77 -1.30 -8.72
C GLU A 310 16.56 -0.24 -9.50
N LEU A 311 15.94 0.36 -10.52
CA LEU A 311 16.54 1.47 -11.24
C LEU A 311 16.75 2.67 -10.31
N ILE A 312 15.72 3.03 -9.51
CA ILE A 312 15.77 4.15 -8.55
C ILE A 312 16.82 3.89 -7.47
N ARG A 313 16.88 2.68 -6.89
CA ARG A 313 17.87 2.30 -5.89
C ARG A 313 19.29 2.49 -6.43
N ARG A 314 19.55 2.01 -7.63
CA ARG A 314 20.87 2.18 -8.28
C ARG A 314 21.21 3.63 -8.51
N LYS A 315 20.26 4.40 -9.03
CA LYS A 315 20.49 5.79 -9.43
C LYS A 315 20.61 6.74 -8.23
N TRP A 316 19.75 6.57 -7.23
CA TRP A 316 19.67 7.50 -6.09
C TRP A 316 20.58 7.13 -4.92
N TYR A 317 20.80 5.84 -4.73
CA TYR A 317 21.51 5.35 -3.54
C TYR A 317 22.77 4.55 -3.87
N ALA A 318 23.11 4.39 -5.15
CA ALA A 318 24.21 3.54 -5.62
C ALA A 318 24.14 2.09 -5.09
N LEU A 319 22.91 1.56 -4.92
CA LEU A 319 22.67 0.21 -4.40
C LEU A 319 22.51 -0.79 -5.54
N GLU A 320 23.06 -1.99 -5.35
CA GLU A 320 22.86 -3.10 -6.25
C GLU A 320 21.43 -3.66 -6.14
N PRO A 321 20.88 -4.26 -7.20
CA PRO A 321 19.59 -4.90 -7.18
C PRO A 321 19.50 -5.97 -6.11
N HIS A 322 18.43 -5.93 -5.31
CA HIS A 322 18.16 -6.95 -4.32
C HIS A 322 16.67 -7.26 -4.24
N ARG A 323 16.29 -8.49 -4.62
CA ARG A 323 14.91 -9.00 -4.49
C ARG A 323 14.75 -9.72 -3.16
N PRO A 324 13.91 -9.24 -2.24
CA PRO A 324 13.59 -9.96 -1.02
C PRO A 324 13.06 -11.35 -1.31
N ARG A 325 13.71 -12.40 -0.78
CA ARG A 325 13.34 -13.80 -1.04
C ARG A 325 11.90 -14.15 -0.70
N ILE A 326 11.33 -13.40 0.26
CA ILE A 326 9.93 -13.60 0.70
C ILE A 326 8.92 -13.30 -0.40
N TRP A 327 9.28 -12.54 -1.44
CA TRP A 327 8.37 -12.22 -2.54
C TRP A 327 8.17 -13.36 -3.53
N ASP A 328 9.00 -14.38 -3.45
CA ASP A 328 8.99 -15.55 -4.35
C ASP A 328 8.51 -16.84 -3.64
N THR A 329 7.84 -16.69 -2.46
CA THR A 329 7.39 -17.83 -1.63
C THR A 329 5.86 -18.03 -1.67
#